data_eafe34943b95dc708c17a64a40519069
#
_entry.id   eafe34943b95dc708c17a64a40519069
#
_cell.length_a   1.000
_cell.length_b   1.000
_cell.length_c   1.000
_cell.angle_alpha   90.00
_cell.angle_beta   90.00
_cell.angle_gamma   90.00
#
_symmetry.space_group_name_H-M   'P 1'
#
loop_
_entity.id
_entity.type
_entity.pdbx_description
1 polymer ?
#
loop_
_entity_poly.entity_id
_entity_poly.type
_entity_poly.pdbx_seq_one_letter_code
_entity_poly.pdbx_strand_id
1 'polypeptide(L)'
;MNARRSLSVCLLAAGLGLPALPVLAQTIGGLVPHRAVYNLELADASERSGITNMFGRMVYEFKGSACEGYRVNFRFVTQIDAGGEKKLTDQQSSTFEDPKSGRFEFETKTFNDDRLEKEVTGMAERRSDEIAVDLTLPVEKQVNLTSARFPTQHTMDVIDRARRGEHIFEARIFDGSEDGDKALFTSTVVGSPVAATADEPDAAGAGPLKSEKAWPVTIAYFDDAPGSDTLPTYRMSFKLYENGVSRALLMDYGDFVLKGNLVKLDYLPEEPCKSN
;
A
#
# COMPACT_ATOMS: atom_id res chain seq x y z
N MET A 1 -2.04 -88.05 -18.98
CA MET A 1 -1.26 -86.96 -19.62
C MET A 1 -2.18 -85.78 -19.81
N ASN A 2 -2.22 -84.87 -18.86
CA ASN A 2 -3.10 -83.71 -18.87
C ASN A 2 -2.25 -82.47 -18.74
N ALA A 3 -2.11 -81.70 -19.82
CA ALA A 3 -1.41 -80.42 -19.84
C ALA A 3 -2.34 -79.29 -19.37
N ARG A 4 -2.02 -78.70 -18.24
CA ARG A 4 -2.67 -77.47 -17.76
C ARG A 4 -2.00 -76.26 -18.42
N ARG A 5 -2.76 -75.50 -19.20
CA ARG A 5 -2.36 -74.13 -19.71
C ARG A 5 -2.70 -73.11 -18.67
N SER A 6 -1.67 -72.40 -18.18
CA SER A 6 -1.83 -71.19 -17.33
C SER A 6 -2.04 -69.95 -18.21
N LEU A 7 -3.15 -69.23 -18.04
CA LEU A 7 -3.44 -67.97 -18.63
C LEU A 7 -2.88 -66.87 -17.69
N SER A 8 -1.87 -66.14 -18.14
CA SER A 8 -1.41 -64.92 -17.44
C SER A 8 -2.24 -63.75 -17.90
N VAL A 9 -2.96 -63.11 -16.94
CA VAL A 9 -3.71 -61.89 -17.15
C VAL A 9 -2.79 -60.72 -16.79
N CYS A 10 -2.40 -59.92 -17.78
CA CYS A 10 -1.70 -58.60 -17.56
C CYS A 10 -2.76 -57.57 -17.20
N LEU A 11 -2.75 -57.09 -15.96
CA LEU A 11 -3.49 -55.90 -15.54
C LEU A 11 -2.68 -54.64 -15.96
N LEU A 12 -3.16 -53.91 -16.95
CA LEU A 12 -2.72 -52.55 -17.23
C LEU A 12 -3.37 -51.59 -16.23
N ALA A 13 -2.59 -51.07 -15.29
CA ALA A 13 -3.01 -49.97 -14.42
C ALA A 13 -2.88 -48.65 -15.17
N ALA A 14 -3.98 -48.12 -15.68
CA ALA A 14 -4.05 -46.76 -16.23
C ALA A 14 -4.06 -45.75 -15.06
N GLY A 15 -2.90 -45.12 -14.83
CA GLY A 15 -2.77 -44.04 -13.88
C GLY A 15 -3.49 -42.78 -14.41
N LEU A 16 -4.64 -42.47 -13.84
CA LEU A 16 -5.31 -41.19 -14.03
C LEU A 16 -4.53 -40.11 -13.27
N GLY A 17 -3.68 -39.37 -13.98
CA GLY A 17 -3.06 -38.14 -13.48
C GLY A 17 -4.12 -37.07 -13.30
N LEU A 18 -4.53 -36.81 -12.06
CA LEU A 18 -5.35 -35.63 -11.72
C LEU A 18 -4.50 -34.37 -11.90
N PRO A 19 -4.99 -33.37 -12.63
CA PRO A 19 -4.30 -32.08 -12.70
C PRO A 19 -4.25 -31.47 -11.29
N ALA A 20 -3.06 -31.15 -10.81
CA ALA A 20 -2.89 -30.40 -9.57
C ALA A 20 -3.51 -29.00 -9.79
N LEU A 21 -4.64 -28.75 -9.17
CA LEU A 21 -5.20 -27.40 -9.07
C LEU A 21 -4.23 -26.57 -8.25
N PRO A 22 -3.92 -25.31 -8.68
CA PRO A 22 -3.13 -24.41 -7.85
C PRO A 22 -3.89 -24.21 -6.53
N VAL A 23 -3.32 -24.68 -5.45
CA VAL A 23 -3.77 -24.34 -4.10
C VAL A 23 -3.49 -22.86 -3.94
N LEU A 24 -4.51 -22.01 -4.09
CA LEU A 24 -4.46 -20.66 -3.58
C LEU A 24 -4.30 -20.81 -2.07
N ALA A 25 -3.08 -20.61 -1.60
CA ALA A 25 -2.81 -20.51 -0.17
C ALA A 25 -3.63 -19.32 0.34
N GLN A 26 -4.76 -19.60 0.98
CA GLN A 26 -5.46 -18.62 1.78
C GLN A 26 -4.54 -18.32 2.96
N THR A 27 -3.80 -17.20 2.87
CA THR A 27 -3.10 -16.66 4.01
C THR A 27 -4.14 -16.23 5.03
N ILE A 28 -4.31 -17.07 6.04
CA ILE A 28 -5.16 -16.76 7.18
C ILE A 28 -4.51 -15.57 7.88
N GLY A 29 -4.97 -14.34 7.56
CA GLY A 29 -4.73 -13.15 8.37
C GLY A 29 -3.48 -12.32 8.07
N GLY A 30 -2.88 -12.36 6.88
CA GLY A 30 -1.70 -11.56 6.55
C GLY A 30 -1.84 -10.70 5.28
N LEU A 31 -1.07 -9.61 5.23
CA LEU A 31 -0.89 -8.83 4.01
C LEU A 31 -0.15 -9.68 2.99
N VAL A 32 -0.60 -9.68 1.73
CA VAL A 32 0.05 -10.47 0.68
C VAL A 32 1.12 -9.65 -0.05
N PRO A 33 2.29 -10.24 -0.35
CA PRO A 33 3.25 -9.61 -1.22
C PRO A 33 2.67 -9.39 -2.61
N HIS A 34 2.72 -8.14 -3.07
CA HIS A 34 2.13 -7.77 -4.37
C HIS A 34 2.81 -6.54 -4.97
N ARG A 35 2.59 -6.37 -6.27
CA ARG A 35 2.92 -5.17 -7.02
C ARG A 35 1.66 -4.67 -7.71
N ALA A 36 1.25 -3.46 -7.36
CA ALA A 36 0.10 -2.78 -7.94
C ALA A 36 0.55 -1.60 -8.79
N VAL A 37 -0.02 -1.46 -9.98
CA VAL A 37 0.23 -0.35 -10.90
C VAL A 37 -1.06 0.41 -11.12
N TYR A 38 -1.01 1.73 -10.94
CA TYR A 38 -2.15 2.62 -11.12
C TYR A 38 -1.85 3.66 -12.19
N ASN A 39 -2.81 3.90 -13.07
CA ASN A 39 -2.81 5.10 -13.89
C ASN A 39 -3.46 6.23 -13.10
N LEU A 40 -2.83 7.38 -13.15
CA LEU A 40 -3.25 8.59 -12.44
C LEU A 40 -3.84 9.60 -13.42
N GLU A 41 -4.91 10.25 -13.02
CA GLU A 41 -5.57 11.29 -13.79
C GLU A 41 -6.14 12.36 -12.86
N LEU A 42 -6.19 13.61 -13.34
CA LEU A 42 -6.84 14.71 -12.65
C LEU A 42 -8.34 14.43 -12.57
N ALA A 43 -8.90 14.38 -11.35
CA ALA A 43 -10.34 14.23 -11.15
C ALA A 43 -11.02 15.59 -10.95
N ASP A 44 -10.36 16.52 -10.26
CA ASP A 44 -10.85 17.87 -10.00
C ASP A 44 -9.68 18.81 -9.72
N ALA A 45 -9.84 20.11 -10.00
CA ALA A 45 -8.88 21.13 -9.64
C ALA A 45 -9.59 22.47 -9.42
N SER A 46 -9.23 23.15 -8.33
CA SER A 46 -9.71 24.50 -8.07
C SER A 46 -9.14 25.51 -9.08
N GLU A 47 -9.88 26.54 -9.43
CA GLU A 47 -9.35 27.62 -10.29
C GLU A 47 -8.06 28.25 -9.76
N ARG A 48 -7.90 28.30 -8.43
CA ARG A 48 -6.73 28.87 -7.76
C ARG A 48 -5.46 28.07 -7.99
N SER A 49 -5.57 26.74 -8.18
CA SER A 49 -4.42 25.89 -8.44
C SER A 49 -3.73 26.18 -9.76
N GLY A 50 -4.46 26.73 -10.74
CA GLY A 50 -4.01 26.92 -12.12
C GLY A 50 -3.73 25.62 -12.86
N ILE A 51 -4.03 24.45 -12.28
CA ILE A 51 -3.83 23.15 -12.90
C ILE A 51 -4.93 22.91 -13.93
N THR A 52 -4.52 22.70 -15.17
CA THR A 52 -5.43 22.41 -16.29
C THR A 52 -5.47 20.94 -16.64
N ASN A 53 -4.40 20.20 -16.35
CA ASN A 53 -4.32 18.77 -16.55
C ASN A 53 -3.26 18.16 -15.63
N MET A 54 -3.48 16.92 -15.22
CA MET A 54 -2.50 16.13 -14.48
C MET A 54 -2.73 14.65 -14.75
N PHE A 55 -1.67 13.95 -15.13
CA PHE A 55 -1.72 12.50 -15.35
C PHE A 55 -0.40 11.87 -14.97
N GLY A 56 -0.40 10.55 -14.79
CA GLY A 56 0.81 9.87 -14.38
C GLY A 56 0.64 8.39 -14.13
N ARG A 57 1.59 7.87 -13.38
CA ARG A 57 1.60 6.46 -12.96
C ARG A 57 2.15 6.30 -11.57
N MET A 58 1.51 5.45 -10.79
CA MET A 58 1.99 5.01 -9.50
C MET A 58 2.28 3.52 -9.54
N VAL A 59 3.40 3.12 -8.96
CA VAL A 59 3.76 1.72 -8.72
C VAL A 59 3.97 1.55 -7.23
N TYR A 60 3.27 0.59 -6.65
CA TYR A 60 3.39 0.20 -5.26
C TYR A 60 3.80 -1.27 -5.20
N GLU A 61 4.92 -1.58 -4.59
CA GLU A 61 5.42 -2.94 -4.40
C GLU A 61 5.57 -3.20 -2.91
N PHE A 62 4.87 -4.21 -2.42
CA PHE A 62 4.87 -4.66 -1.03
C PHE A 62 5.43 -6.07 -0.96
N LYS A 63 6.41 -6.30 -0.10
CA LYS A 63 7.09 -7.58 0.11
C LYS A 63 7.34 -7.86 1.58
N GLY A 64 7.67 -9.12 1.88
CA GLY A 64 8.07 -9.55 3.20
C GLY A 64 7.00 -10.29 3.95
N SER A 65 7.23 -10.47 5.23
CA SER A 65 6.36 -11.24 6.12
C SER A 65 6.46 -10.74 7.56
N ALA A 66 5.57 -11.20 8.42
CA ALA A 66 5.62 -10.90 9.85
C ALA A 66 6.91 -11.37 10.55
N CYS A 67 7.67 -12.28 9.92
CA CYS A 67 8.92 -12.82 10.46
C CYS A 67 10.15 -12.04 10.03
N GLU A 68 10.18 -11.64 8.75
CA GLU A 68 11.34 -11.03 8.08
C GLU A 68 11.21 -9.51 7.98
N GLY A 69 10.08 -8.94 8.43
CA GLY A 69 9.71 -7.53 8.23
C GLY A 69 9.11 -7.29 6.85
N TYR A 70 8.65 -6.09 6.63
CA TYR A 70 7.96 -5.66 5.42
C TYR A 70 8.74 -4.57 4.69
N ARG A 71 8.79 -4.67 3.36
CA ARG A 71 9.41 -3.67 2.48
C ARG A 71 8.37 -3.10 1.55
N VAL A 72 8.38 -1.78 1.41
CA VAL A 72 7.58 -1.07 0.42
C VAL A 72 8.51 -0.30 -0.50
N ASN A 73 8.35 -0.50 -1.82
CA ASN A 73 8.92 0.36 -2.83
C ASN A 73 7.77 1.07 -3.54
N PHE A 74 7.83 2.38 -3.53
CA PHE A 74 6.81 3.24 -4.09
C PHE A 74 7.43 4.20 -5.11
N ARG A 75 6.79 4.34 -6.27
CA ARG A 75 7.16 5.36 -7.24
C ARG A 75 5.91 6.03 -7.78
N PHE A 76 5.91 7.35 -7.76
CA PHE A 76 4.81 8.19 -8.17
C PHE A 76 5.31 9.23 -9.16
N VAL A 77 4.96 9.06 -10.43
CA VAL A 77 5.39 9.95 -11.51
C VAL A 77 4.18 10.65 -12.05
N THR A 78 4.21 11.99 -12.08
CA THR A 78 3.14 12.81 -12.63
C THR A 78 3.68 13.91 -13.54
N GLN A 79 2.98 14.15 -14.63
CA GLN A 79 3.09 15.37 -15.41
C GLN A 79 1.94 16.31 -15.02
N ILE A 80 2.28 17.53 -14.68
CA ILE A 80 1.34 18.59 -14.28
C ILE A 80 1.41 19.67 -15.33
N ASP A 81 0.25 20.05 -15.87
CA ASP A 81 0.10 21.18 -16.77
C ASP A 81 -0.59 22.33 -16.00
N ALA A 82 0.15 23.38 -15.68
CA ALA A 82 -0.33 24.51 -14.90
C ALA A 82 0.21 25.84 -15.43
N GLY A 83 -0.64 26.84 -15.58
CA GLY A 83 -0.23 28.17 -16.06
C GLY A 83 0.43 28.17 -17.43
N GLY A 84 0.21 27.16 -18.26
CA GLY A 84 0.83 27.00 -19.58
C GLY A 84 2.21 26.31 -19.55
N GLU A 85 2.70 25.95 -18.39
CA GLU A 85 3.95 25.19 -18.20
C GLU A 85 3.66 23.73 -17.88
N LYS A 86 4.58 22.84 -18.28
CA LYS A 86 4.55 21.42 -17.96
C LYS A 86 5.68 21.10 -17.00
N LYS A 87 5.36 20.42 -15.92
CA LYS A 87 6.33 19.97 -14.91
C LYS A 87 6.20 18.47 -14.72
N LEU A 88 7.32 17.76 -14.75
CA LEU A 88 7.42 16.35 -14.43
C LEU A 88 7.90 16.19 -12.99
N THR A 89 7.10 15.51 -12.15
CA THR A 89 7.50 15.14 -10.78
C THR A 89 7.64 13.64 -10.69
N ASP A 90 8.74 13.15 -10.12
CA ASP A 90 9.01 11.74 -9.83
C ASP A 90 9.37 11.61 -8.34
N GLN A 91 8.48 11.02 -7.57
CA GLN A 91 8.70 10.69 -6.17
C GLN A 91 8.98 9.20 -6.04
N GLN A 92 10.08 8.87 -5.38
CA GLN A 92 10.51 7.50 -5.11
C GLN A 92 10.68 7.33 -3.61
N SER A 93 10.08 6.28 -3.04
CA SER A 93 10.23 5.95 -1.63
C SER A 93 10.53 4.47 -1.45
N SER A 94 11.42 4.16 -0.54
CA SER A 94 11.73 2.80 -0.09
C SER A 94 11.67 2.77 1.43
N THR A 95 10.89 1.84 1.98
CA THR A 95 10.77 1.68 3.43
C THR A 95 10.96 0.23 3.83
N PHE A 96 11.44 0.05 5.08
CA PHE A 96 11.47 -1.25 5.73
C PHE A 96 10.87 -1.11 7.14
N GLU A 97 9.91 -1.96 7.44
CA GLU A 97 9.25 -2.01 8.75
C GLU A 97 9.41 -3.39 9.37
N ASP A 98 10.03 -3.45 10.54
CA ASP A 98 10.10 -4.65 11.37
C ASP A 98 9.14 -4.53 12.57
N PRO A 99 7.97 -5.19 12.52
CA PRO A 99 6.99 -5.12 13.60
C PRO A 99 7.47 -5.71 14.91
N LYS A 100 8.45 -6.63 14.88
CA LYS A 100 8.97 -7.32 16.07
C LYS A 100 9.87 -6.41 16.88
N SER A 101 10.81 -5.73 16.21
CA SER A 101 11.73 -4.80 16.87
C SER A 101 11.15 -3.40 17.03
N GLY A 102 10.08 -3.07 16.29
CA GLY A 102 9.54 -1.71 16.23
C GLY A 102 10.43 -0.75 15.47
N ARG A 103 11.22 -1.24 14.51
CA ARG A 103 12.13 -0.47 13.65
C ARG A 103 11.47 -0.14 12.31
N PHE A 104 11.70 1.09 11.86
CA PHE A 104 11.26 1.60 10.57
C PHE A 104 12.39 2.37 9.90
N GLU A 105 12.79 1.95 8.71
CA GLU A 105 13.78 2.63 7.87
C GLU A 105 13.06 3.25 6.68
N PHE A 106 13.50 4.44 6.27
CA PHE A 106 12.89 5.15 5.15
C PHE A 106 13.90 5.95 4.34
N GLU A 107 13.69 5.96 3.05
CA GLU A 107 14.38 6.79 2.08
C GLU A 107 13.34 7.32 1.09
N THR A 108 13.29 8.64 0.89
CA THR A 108 12.41 9.29 -0.08
C THR A 108 13.20 10.27 -0.92
N LYS A 109 13.05 10.19 -2.25
CA LYS A 109 13.65 11.09 -3.23
C LYS A 109 12.56 11.73 -4.07
N THR A 110 12.64 13.03 -4.25
CA THR A 110 11.75 13.80 -5.13
C THR A 110 12.56 14.46 -6.22
N PHE A 111 12.20 14.22 -7.46
CA PHE A 111 12.80 14.83 -8.63
C PHE A 111 11.77 15.74 -9.31
N ASN A 112 12.23 16.91 -9.76
CA ASN A 112 11.48 17.79 -10.63
C ASN A 112 12.28 17.99 -11.93
N ASP A 113 11.66 17.64 -13.07
CA ASP A 113 12.30 17.67 -14.40
C ASP A 113 13.70 17.03 -14.37
N ASP A 114 13.76 15.79 -13.86
CA ASP A 114 14.97 14.95 -13.69
C ASP A 114 16.05 15.51 -12.73
N ARG A 115 15.76 16.59 -12.01
CA ARG A 115 16.67 17.13 -10.99
C ARG A 115 16.24 16.70 -9.61
N LEU A 116 17.17 16.14 -8.84
CA LEU A 116 16.93 15.84 -7.43
C LEU A 116 16.64 17.14 -6.68
N GLU A 117 15.43 17.29 -6.17
CA GLU A 117 14.98 18.46 -5.40
C GLU A 117 15.08 18.20 -3.90
N LYS A 118 14.71 16.98 -3.49
CA LYS A 118 14.67 16.60 -2.07
C LYS A 118 15.06 15.15 -1.90
N GLU A 119 15.84 14.89 -0.86
CA GLU A 119 16.14 13.55 -0.37
C GLU A 119 16.03 13.53 1.16
N VAL A 120 15.28 12.57 1.68
CA VAL A 120 15.09 12.38 3.11
C VAL A 120 15.40 10.91 3.42
N THR A 121 16.31 10.67 4.36
CA THR A 121 16.70 9.34 4.77
C THR A 121 16.82 9.30 6.29
N GLY A 122 16.29 8.25 6.90
CA GLY A 122 16.37 8.07 8.34
C GLY A 122 15.90 6.72 8.81
N MET A 123 15.96 6.57 10.11
CA MET A 123 15.47 5.40 10.84
C MET A 123 14.64 5.86 12.03
N ALA A 124 13.58 5.13 12.35
CA ALA A 124 12.76 5.34 13.52
C ALA A 124 12.68 4.07 14.34
N GLU A 125 12.76 4.20 15.66
CA GLU A 125 12.58 3.11 16.61
C GLU A 125 11.43 3.44 17.55
N ARG A 126 10.51 2.50 17.71
CA ARG A 126 9.45 2.62 18.70
C ARG A 126 9.98 2.26 20.08
N ARG A 127 9.79 3.17 21.01
CA ARG A 127 9.95 2.98 22.45
C ARG A 127 8.55 2.97 23.08
N SER A 128 8.45 2.76 24.39
CA SER A 128 7.13 2.62 25.04
C SER A 128 6.11 3.67 24.62
N ASP A 129 6.43 4.95 24.77
CA ASP A 129 5.50 6.06 24.60
C ASP A 129 5.91 7.04 23.51
N GLU A 130 7.03 6.78 22.83
CA GLU A 130 7.62 7.65 21.82
C GLU A 130 8.19 6.87 20.63
N ILE A 131 8.46 7.61 19.57
CA ILE A 131 9.30 7.17 18.47
C ILE A 131 10.55 8.02 18.47
N ALA A 132 11.73 7.38 18.58
CA ALA A 132 12.99 8.04 18.35
C ALA A 132 13.33 7.97 16.86
N VAL A 133 13.53 9.12 16.23
CA VAL A 133 13.87 9.25 14.82
C VAL A 133 15.29 9.77 14.68
N ASP A 134 16.11 9.04 13.95
CA ASP A 134 17.47 9.41 13.57
C ASP A 134 17.47 9.72 12.05
N LEU A 135 17.50 11.01 11.70
CA LEU A 135 17.62 11.48 10.32
C LEU A 135 19.09 11.54 9.93
N THR A 136 19.42 11.11 8.71
CA THR A 136 20.73 11.24 8.10
C THR A 136 20.75 12.27 6.97
N LEU A 137 19.64 12.42 6.25
CA LEU A 137 19.43 13.40 5.19
C LEU A 137 18.08 14.10 5.37
N PRO A 138 17.95 15.38 4.97
CA PRO A 138 18.96 16.27 4.36
C PRO A 138 20.00 16.77 5.36
N VAL A 139 19.75 16.69 6.65
CA VAL A 139 20.63 17.10 7.75
C VAL A 139 20.52 16.09 8.88
N GLU A 140 21.64 15.69 9.45
CA GLU A 140 21.65 14.82 10.62
C GLU A 140 20.89 15.47 11.78
N LYS A 141 19.88 14.78 12.28
CA LYS A 141 18.98 15.29 13.32
C LYS A 141 18.37 14.13 14.09
N GLN A 142 18.28 14.27 15.39
CA GLN A 142 17.50 13.36 16.26
C GLN A 142 16.23 14.05 16.72
N VAL A 143 15.10 13.33 16.62
CA VAL A 143 13.79 13.81 17.04
C VAL A 143 13.07 12.74 17.83
N ASN A 144 12.47 13.12 18.94
CA ASN A 144 11.55 12.26 19.67
C ASN A 144 10.11 12.74 19.40
N LEU A 145 9.30 11.83 18.88
CA LEU A 145 7.91 12.08 18.57
C LEU A 145 6.99 11.30 19.50
N THR A 146 5.80 11.79 19.73
CA THR A 146 4.75 11.03 20.39
C THR A 146 4.54 9.70 19.67
N SER A 147 4.25 8.63 20.41
CA SER A 147 4.03 7.29 19.83
C SER A 147 3.04 7.32 18.67
N ALA A 148 3.46 6.72 17.56
CA ALA A 148 2.70 6.61 16.33
C ALA A 148 2.79 5.20 15.75
N ARG A 149 1.91 4.87 14.81
CA ARG A 149 1.98 3.66 14.01
C ARG A 149 2.89 3.86 12.81
N PHE A 150 3.59 2.83 12.40
CA PHE A 150 4.22 2.78 11.10
C PHE A 150 3.22 2.31 10.03
N PRO A 151 3.45 2.58 8.73
CA PRO A 151 2.45 2.40 7.68
C PRO A 151 1.87 0.99 7.56
N THR A 152 2.72 -0.05 7.65
CA THR A 152 2.24 -1.44 7.55
C THR A 152 1.38 -1.81 8.75
N GLN A 153 1.78 -1.43 9.96
CA GLN A 153 0.98 -1.66 11.17
C GLN A 153 -0.34 -0.91 11.11
N HIS A 154 -0.34 0.35 10.60
CA HIS A 154 -1.59 1.08 10.42
C HIS A 154 -2.54 0.37 9.46
N THR A 155 -2.02 -0.15 8.33
CA THR A 155 -2.82 -0.94 7.39
C THR A 155 -3.43 -2.18 8.05
N MET A 156 -2.65 -2.90 8.86
CA MET A 156 -3.17 -4.03 9.64
C MET A 156 -4.26 -3.60 10.64
N ASP A 157 -4.03 -2.50 11.36
CA ASP A 157 -5.02 -1.95 12.31
C ASP A 157 -6.33 -1.59 11.60
N VAL A 158 -6.27 -1.01 10.39
CA VAL A 158 -7.45 -0.70 9.56
C VAL A 158 -8.22 -1.98 9.22
N ILE A 159 -7.54 -3.02 8.74
CA ILE A 159 -8.16 -4.30 8.37
C ILE A 159 -8.78 -4.97 9.59
N ASP A 160 -8.06 -5.02 10.72
CA ASP A 160 -8.56 -5.68 11.93
C ASP A 160 -9.78 -4.96 12.53
N ARG A 161 -9.80 -3.63 12.48
CA ARG A 161 -10.95 -2.81 12.89
C ARG A 161 -12.14 -3.00 11.94
N ALA A 162 -11.87 -3.01 10.62
CA ALA A 162 -12.89 -3.29 9.61
C ALA A 162 -13.56 -4.66 9.83
N ARG A 163 -12.78 -5.70 10.12
CA ARG A 163 -13.29 -7.04 10.47
C ARG A 163 -14.19 -7.05 11.70
N ARG A 164 -13.89 -6.21 12.70
CA ARG A 164 -14.71 -6.05 13.90
C ARG A 164 -15.92 -5.14 13.72
N GLY A 165 -16.08 -4.54 12.52
CA GLY A 165 -17.15 -3.57 12.24
C GLY A 165 -16.94 -2.21 12.92
N GLU A 166 -15.72 -1.84 13.23
CA GLU A 166 -15.38 -0.51 13.72
C GLU A 166 -15.27 0.45 12.53
N HIS A 167 -16.12 1.47 12.52
CA HIS A 167 -16.26 2.35 11.36
C HIS A 167 -15.45 3.64 11.43
N ILE A 168 -15.06 4.09 12.61
CA ILE A 168 -14.34 5.36 12.80
C ILE A 168 -13.30 5.18 13.90
N PHE A 169 -12.07 5.61 13.61
CA PHE A 169 -11.00 5.65 14.60
C PHE A 169 -9.93 6.67 14.22
N GLU A 170 -9.13 7.03 15.21
CA GLU A 170 -8.03 7.96 15.09
C GLU A 170 -6.70 7.25 15.36
N ALA A 171 -5.64 7.73 14.73
CA ALA A 171 -4.29 7.25 14.95
C ALA A 171 -3.27 8.36 14.68
N ARG A 172 -2.05 8.21 15.23
CA ARG A 172 -0.88 8.91 14.72
C ARG A 172 -0.08 7.96 13.85
N ILE A 173 0.40 8.47 12.70
CA ILE A 173 1.19 7.71 11.74
C ILE A 173 2.52 8.43 11.53
N PHE A 174 3.61 7.69 11.58
CA PHE A 174 4.92 8.14 11.14
C PHE A 174 5.32 7.31 9.92
N ASP A 175 5.45 7.95 8.78
CA ASP A 175 5.76 7.32 7.49
C ASP A 175 7.06 7.83 6.86
N GLY A 176 7.79 8.71 7.56
CA GLY A 176 9.01 9.32 7.05
C GLY A 176 8.78 10.35 5.92
N SER A 177 7.54 10.74 5.66
CA SER A 177 7.18 11.73 4.64
C SER A 177 7.64 13.15 5.02
N GLU A 178 7.46 14.10 4.11
CA GLU A 178 7.89 15.48 4.24
C GLU A 178 9.38 15.59 4.61
N ASP A 179 9.70 16.10 5.79
CA ASP A 179 11.07 16.26 6.32
C ASP A 179 11.49 15.09 7.22
N GLY A 180 10.64 14.07 7.39
CA GLY A 180 10.90 12.87 8.20
C GLY A 180 10.95 13.14 9.71
N ASP A 181 10.47 14.29 10.18
CA ASP A 181 10.58 14.72 11.57
C ASP A 181 9.24 14.97 12.27
N LYS A 182 8.13 14.51 11.65
CA LYS A 182 6.78 14.68 12.17
C LYS A 182 5.97 13.39 12.07
N ALA A 183 5.08 13.18 13.03
CA ALA A 183 3.99 12.23 12.91
C ALA A 183 2.71 12.98 12.54
N LEU A 184 1.89 12.37 11.69
CA LEU A 184 0.62 12.93 11.25
C LEU A 184 -0.52 12.37 12.11
N PHE A 185 -1.43 13.23 12.53
CA PHE A 185 -2.70 12.79 13.12
C PHE A 185 -3.65 12.37 11.99
N THR A 186 -4.34 11.24 12.16
CA THR A 186 -5.28 10.74 11.16
C THR A 186 -6.62 10.40 11.76
N SER A 187 -7.68 10.66 10.99
CA SER A 187 -9.01 10.15 11.22
C SER A 187 -9.38 9.21 10.07
N THR A 188 -9.72 7.98 10.41
CA THR A 188 -10.05 6.93 9.45
C THR A 188 -11.53 6.56 9.54
N VAL A 189 -12.18 6.54 8.39
CA VAL A 189 -13.56 6.08 8.24
C VAL A 189 -13.56 4.82 7.37
N VAL A 190 -14.22 3.76 7.84
CA VAL A 190 -14.33 2.47 7.14
C VAL A 190 -15.81 2.17 6.88
N GLY A 191 -16.18 2.01 5.62
CA GLY A 191 -17.54 1.62 5.23
C GLY A 191 -17.76 0.11 5.30
N SER A 192 -19.00 -0.33 5.09
CA SER A 192 -19.32 -1.75 4.94
C SER A 192 -18.68 -2.32 3.67
N PRO A 193 -18.27 -3.60 3.67
CA PRO A 193 -17.60 -4.20 2.51
C PRO A 193 -18.56 -4.30 1.32
N VAL A 194 -18.11 -3.82 0.15
CA VAL A 194 -18.88 -3.79 -1.10
C VAL A 194 -18.17 -4.59 -2.19
N ALA A 195 -18.94 -5.24 -3.05
CA ALA A 195 -18.42 -5.85 -4.26
C ALA A 195 -18.12 -4.76 -5.32
N ALA A 196 -17.22 -5.06 -6.25
CA ALA A 196 -17.03 -4.21 -7.41
C ALA A 196 -18.29 -4.21 -8.30
N THR A 197 -18.60 -3.07 -8.90
CA THR A 197 -19.64 -2.97 -9.93
C THR A 197 -19.01 -3.01 -11.33
N ALA A 198 -19.78 -3.39 -12.33
CA ALA A 198 -19.26 -3.59 -13.70
C ALA A 198 -18.77 -2.29 -14.37
N ASP A 199 -19.21 -1.15 -13.88
CA ASP A 199 -18.85 0.20 -14.35
C ASP A 199 -17.60 0.78 -13.66
N GLU A 200 -17.05 0.08 -12.65
CA GLU A 200 -15.81 0.50 -12.02
C GLU A 200 -14.59 0.20 -12.93
N PRO A 201 -13.88 1.21 -13.43
CA PRO A 201 -12.86 1.05 -14.47
C PRO A 201 -11.66 0.23 -14.02
N ASP A 202 -11.38 0.20 -12.71
CA ASP A 202 -10.24 -0.47 -12.11
C ASP A 202 -10.56 -1.88 -11.55
N ALA A 203 -11.82 -2.31 -11.61
CA ALA A 203 -12.22 -3.64 -11.14
C ALA A 203 -11.51 -4.76 -11.94
N ALA A 204 -11.32 -4.57 -13.24
CA ALA A 204 -10.62 -5.52 -14.09
C ALA A 204 -9.13 -5.63 -13.73
N GLY A 205 -8.49 -4.51 -13.33
CA GLY A 205 -7.09 -4.46 -12.89
C GLY A 205 -6.82 -5.22 -11.59
N ALA A 206 -7.86 -5.44 -10.77
CA ALA A 206 -7.76 -6.19 -9.53
C ALA A 206 -7.57 -7.72 -9.72
N GLY A 207 -7.63 -8.22 -10.97
CA GLY A 207 -7.35 -9.61 -11.29
C GLY A 207 -8.27 -10.59 -10.52
N PRO A 208 -7.70 -11.51 -9.72
CA PRO A 208 -8.49 -12.45 -8.93
C PRO A 208 -9.42 -11.80 -7.90
N LEU A 209 -9.10 -10.59 -7.44
CA LEU A 209 -9.89 -9.86 -6.44
C LEU A 209 -11.11 -9.14 -7.01
N LYS A 210 -11.33 -9.17 -8.33
CA LYS A 210 -12.43 -8.45 -8.99
C LYS A 210 -13.83 -8.81 -8.47
N SER A 211 -14.00 -10.03 -7.97
CA SER A 211 -15.25 -10.54 -7.39
C SER A 211 -15.30 -10.47 -5.86
N GLU A 212 -14.18 -10.13 -5.23
CA GLU A 212 -14.10 -10.04 -3.78
C GLU A 212 -14.67 -8.70 -3.28
N LYS A 213 -15.17 -8.73 -2.04
CA LYS A 213 -15.60 -7.49 -1.38
C LYS A 213 -14.40 -6.74 -0.84
N ALA A 214 -14.47 -5.41 -0.92
CA ALA A 214 -13.49 -4.51 -0.35
C ALA A 214 -14.19 -3.49 0.55
N TRP A 215 -13.50 -3.03 1.60
CA TRP A 215 -13.99 -1.93 2.44
C TRP A 215 -13.69 -0.59 1.77
N PRO A 216 -14.70 0.29 1.57
CA PRO A 216 -14.43 1.70 1.32
C PRO A 216 -13.76 2.30 2.55
N VAL A 217 -12.59 2.87 2.37
CA VAL A 217 -11.79 3.50 3.44
C VAL A 217 -11.49 4.93 3.04
N THR A 218 -11.62 5.86 3.98
CA THR A 218 -11.15 7.23 3.84
C THR A 218 -10.28 7.57 5.03
N ILE A 219 -9.07 8.06 4.78
CA ILE A 219 -8.13 8.53 5.79
C ILE A 219 -7.90 10.02 5.55
N ALA A 220 -8.21 10.85 6.54
CA ALA A 220 -7.90 12.26 6.55
C ALA A 220 -6.66 12.49 7.40
N TYR A 221 -5.68 13.22 6.87
CA TYR A 221 -4.40 13.54 7.48
C TYR A 221 -4.39 14.99 7.92
N PHE A 222 -3.96 15.24 9.15
CA PHE A 222 -3.92 16.57 9.75
C PHE A 222 -2.50 16.89 10.20
N ASP A 223 -2.10 18.14 10.05
CA ASP A 223 -0.90 18.65 10.73
C ASP A 223 -1.21 18.76 12.22
N ASP A 224 -0.45 18.06 13.06
CA ASP A 224 -0.63 18.02 14.53
C ASP A 224 0.12 19.20 15.20
N ALA A 225 0.58 20.19 14.45
CA ALA A 225 1.27 21.34 14.99
C ALA A 225 0.30 22.25 15.80
N PRO A 226 0.76 22.83 16.91
CA PRO A 226 -0.04 23.80 17.67
C PRO A 226 -0.48 24.98 16.79
N GLY A 227 -1.80 25.21 16.68
CA GLY A 227 -2.36 26.28 15.86
C GLY A 227 -2.59 25.92 14.40
N SER A 228 -2.43 24.64 14.03
CA SER A 228 -2.82 24.15 12.69
C SER A 228 -4.35 24.27 12.49
N ASP A 229 -4.75 24.39 11.23
CA ASP A 229 -6.15 24.42 10.83
C ASP A 229 -6.83 23.10 11.19
N THR A 230 -8.13 23.16 11.44
CA THR A 230 -8.98 21.99 11.69
C THR A 230 -9.30 21.21 10.41
N LEU A 231 -8.85 21.70 9.24
CA LEU A 231 -9.03 21.04 7.96
C LEU A 231 -7.88 20.05 7.69
N PRO A 232 -8.18 18.90 7.08
CA PRO A 232 -7.12 17.97 6.69
C PRO A 232 -6.23 18.59 5.61
N THR A 233 -4.93 18.37 5.73
CA THR A 233 -3.94 18.76 4.70
C THR A 233 -4.00 17.84 3.48
N TYR A 234 -4.42 16.58 3.71
CA TYR A 234 -4.53 15.54 2.68
C TYR A 234 -5.63 14.56 3.06
N ARG A 235 -6.33 14.05 2.06
CA ARG A 235 -7.34 12.98 2.21
C ARG A 235 -7.12 11.91 1.17
N MET A 236 -7.13 10.66 1.61
CA MET A 236 -7.02 9.51 0.72
C MET A 236 -8.24 8.61 0.90
N SER A 237 -8.98 8.35 -0.18
CA SER A 237 -10.06 7.38 -0.21
C SER A 237 -9.70 6.24 -1.15
N PHE A 238 -10.06 5.01 -0.78
CA PHE A 238 -9.75 3.81 -1.57
C PHE A 238 -10.67 2.64 -1.17
N LYS A 239 -10.62 1.57 -1.95
CA LYS A 239 -11.24 0.30 -1.60
C LYS A 239 -10.15 -0.67 -1.17
N LEU A 240 -10.19 -1.11 0.10
CA LEU A 240 -9.20 -1.98 0.74
C LEU A 240 -9.70 -3.41 0.77
N TYR A 241 -8.96 -4.31 0.17
CA TYR A 241 -9.19 -5.75 0.30
C TYR A 241 -8.58 -6.30 1.59
N GLU A 242 -9.09 -7.43 2.05
CA GLU A 242 -8.67 -8.08 3.29
C GLU A 242 -7.18 -8.46 3.31
N ASN A 243 -6.58 -8.66 2.14
CA ASN A 243 -5.17 -8.98 1.95
C ASN A 243 -4.24 -7.76 1.80
N GLY A 244 -4.74 -6.55 2.02
CA GLY A 244 -3.96 -5.31 1.97
C GLY A 244 -3.87 -4.65 0.59
N VAL A 245 -4.33 -5.30 -0.48
CA VAL A 245 -4.40 -4.68 -1.81
C VAL A 245 -5.46 -3.58 -1.81
N SER A 246 -5.14 -2.46 -2.45
CA SER A 246 -6.05 -1.31 -2.59
C SER A 246 -6.37 -1.03 -4.05
N ARG A 247 -7.54 -0.44 -4.32
CA ARG A 247 -7.96 0.06 -5.63
C ARG A 247 -8.86 1.28 -5.51
N ALA A 248 -9.22 1.88 -6.63
CA ALA A 248 -10.10 3.06 -6.71
C ALA A 248 -9.60 4.20 -5.82
N LEU A 249 -8.32 4.56 -6.01
CA LEU A 249 -7.69 5.60 -5.20
C LEU A 249 -8.25 6.97 -5.58
N LEU A 250 -8.53 7.79 -4.56
CA LEU A 250 -8.85 9.20 -4.69
C LEU A 250 -7.98 9.97 -3.69
N MET A 251 -7.11 10.81 -4.20
CA MET A 251 -6.10 11.56 -3.45
C MET A 251 -6.44 13.04 -3.52
N ASP A 252 -6.97 13.59 -2.43
CA ASP A 252 -7.44 14.97 -2.32
C ASP A 252 -6.40 15.81 -1.57
N TYR A 253 -5.78 16.75 -2.28
CA TYR A 253 -4.77 17.67 -1.76
C TYR A 253 -5.35 19.07 -1.44
N GLY A 254 -6.67 19.20 -1.42
CA GLY A 254 -7.37 20.44 -1.17
C GLY A 254 -7.57 21.26 -2.44
N ASP A 255 -6.49 21.68 -3.10
CA ASP A 255 -6.56 22.46 -4.34
C ASP A 255 -6.78 21.63 -5.61
N PHE A 256 -6.50 20.34 -5.55
CA PHE A 256 -6.76 19.39 -6.64
C PHE A 256 -6.98 17.97 -6.10
N VAL A 257 -7.62 17.15 -6.91
CA VAL A 257 -7.91 15.75 -6.61
C VAL A 257 -7.37 14.88 -7.75
N LEU A 258 -6.59 13.87 -7.40
CA LEU A 258 -6.13 12.84 -8.32
C LEU A 258 -6.91 11.55 -8.10
N LYS A 259 -7.22 10.88 -9.19
CA LYS A 259 -7.78 9.54 -9.22
C LYS A 259 -6.72 8.55 -9.67
N GLY A 260 -6.60 7.43 -8.96
CA GLY A 260 -5.71 6.33 -9.29
C GLY A 260 -6.49 5.06 -9.61
N ASN A 261 -6.49 4.66 -10.89
CA ASN A 261 -7.16 3.45 -11.35
C ASN A 261 -6.17 2.29 -11.38
N LEU A 262 -6.44 1.21 -10.64
CA LEU A 262 -5.62 -0.01 -10.66
C LEU A 262 -5.70 -0.65 -12.05
N VAL A 263 -4.56 -0.75 -12.76
CA VAL A 263 -4.49 -1.31 -14.10
C VAL A 263 -3.77 -2.65 -14.15
N LYS A 264 -2.96 -2.94 -13.14
CA LYS A 264 -2.24 -4.23 -13.05
C LYS A 264 -1.98 -4.59 -11.60
N LEU A 265 -2.23 -5.85 -11.26
CA LEU A 265 -1.89 -6.47 -9.99
C LEU A 265 -1.13 -7.76 -10.24
N ASP A 266 0.09 -7.83 -9.73
CA ASP A 266 0.92 -9.04 -9.72
C ASP A 266 1.13 -9.48 -8.26
N TYR A 267 0.80 -10.72 -7.92
CA TYR A 267 1.22 -11.31 -6.66
C TYR A 267 2.69 -11.71 -6.72
N LEU A 268 3.41 -11.45 -5.64
CA LEU A 268 4.82 -11.76 -5.51
C LEU A 268 5.00 -13.00 -4.62
N PRO A 269 6.14 -13.70 -4.72
CA PRO A 269 6.41 -14.82 -3.83
C PRO A 269 6.41 -14.39 -2.36
N GLU A 270 5.80 -15.22 -1.50
CA GLU A 270 5.90 -15.05 -0.06
C GLU A 270 7.33 -15.38 0.41
N GLU A 271 7.86 -14.57 1.30
CA GLU A 271 9.13 -14.87 1.98
C GLU A 271 8.83 -15.77 3.18
N PRO A 272 9.23 -17.06 3.14
CA PRO A 272 8.97 -17.96 4.24
C PRO A 272 9.75 -17.53 5.48
N CYS A 273 9.12 -17.65 6.66
CA CYS A 273 9.83 -17.48 7.91
C CYS A 273 10.99 -18.47 7.99
N LYS A 274 12.21 -17.99 8.18
CA LYS A 274 13.35 -18.88 8.45
C LYS A 274 13.10 -19.57 9.78
N SER A 275 13.04 -20.91 9.76
CA SER A 275 13.06 -21.70 11.00
C SER A 275 14.43 -21.52 11.65
N ASN A 276 14.47 -20.87 12.82
CA ASN A 276 15.66 -20.87 13.68
C ASN A 276 15.89 -22.26 14.26
#